data_c0b2cf09357063f1eb7b92d1aa417132
#
_entry.id   c0b2cf09357063f1eb7b92d1aa417132
#
_cell.length_a   1.000
_cell.length_b   1.000
_cell.length_c   1.000
_cell.angle_alpha   90.00
_cell.angle_beta   90.00
_cell.angle_gamma   90.00
#
_symmetry.space_group_name_H-M   'P 1'
#
loop_
_entity.id
_entity.type
_entity.pdbx_description
1 polymer ?
#
loop_
_entity_poly.entity_id
_entity_poly.type
_entity_poly.pdbx_seq_one_letter_code
_entity_poly.pdbx_strand_id
1 'polypeptide(L)'
;MAFIRVEPVQVHVRTNWFTGRPREITWGDERLPITRLAAVRIESAAYPVITGPRTLFEVDTPRARLSLTFQHRSRRWTVTGLDDQVRRAA
;
A
#
# COMPACT_ATOMS: atom_id res chain seq x y z
N MET A 1 4.15 9.38 14.54
CA MET A 1 4.02 9.27 13.09
C MET A 1 2.57 8.95 12.75
N ALA A 2 1.96 9.78 11.96
CA ALA A 2 0.56 9.60 11.61
C ALA A 2 0.39 9.61 10.10
N PHE A 3 -0.39 8.67 9.59
CA PHE A 3 -0.78 8.68 8.19
C PHE A 3 -1.92 9.67 8.00
N ILE A 4 -1.80 10.49 6.98
CA ILE A 4 -2.92 11.29 6.51
C ILE A 4 -3.80 10.33 5.70
N ARG A 5 -5.05 10.20 6.15
CA ARG A 5 -5.99 9.36 5.43
C ARG A 5 -6.40 10.06 4.15
N VAL A 6 -6.25 9.38 3.02
CA VAL A 6 -6.62 9.91 1.72
C VAL A 6 -7.77 9.08 1.14
N GLU A 7 -8.47 9.63 0.17
CA GLU A 7 -9.44 8.85 -0.57
C GLU A 7 -8.72 7.69 -1.26
N PRO A 8 -9.27 6.47 -1.19
CA PRO A 8 -8.63 5.33 -1.82
C PRO A 8 -8.42 5.55 -3.30
N VAL A 9 -7.19 5.43 -3.75
CA VAL A 9 -6.81 5.57 -5.15
C VAL A 9 -6.28 4.24 -5.63
N GLN A 10 -6.88 3.72 -6.69
CA GLN A 10 -6.41 2.48 -7.29
C GLN A 10 -5.07 2.70 -7.98
N VAL A 11 -4.13 1.82 -7.70
CA VAL A 11 -2.78 1.85 -8.30
C VAL A 11 -2.42 0.47 -8.82
N HIS A 12 -1.40 0.42 -9.66
CA HIS A 12 -0.80 -0.85 -10.06
C HIS A 12 0.40 -1.12 -9.18
N VAL A 13 0.52 -2.36 -8.73
CA VAL A 13 1.64 -2.78 -7.89
C VAL A 13 2.31 -3.98 -8.52
N ARG A 14 3.61 -3.85 -8.76
CA ARG A 14 4.42 -4.96 -9.19
C ARG A 14 4.87 -5.71 -7.95
N THR A 15 4.62 -7.00 -7.91
CA THR A 15 4.95 -7.83 -6.75
C THR A 15 6.10 -8.77 -7.08
N ASN A 16 6.78 -9.23 -6.02
CA ASN A 16 7.74 -10.31 -6.13
C ASN A 16 6.94 -11.61 -6.30
N TRP A 17 7.18 -12.33 -7.39
CA TRP A 17 6.39 -13.52 -7.72
C TRP A 17 6.63 -14.70 -6.76
N PHE A 18 7.75 -14.70 -6.03
CA PHE A 18 8.01 -15.72 -5.02
C PHE A 18 7.27 -15.43 -3.70
N THR A 19 7.36 -14.18 -3.25
CA THR A 19 6.87 -13.82 -1.91
C THR A 19 5.54 -13.11 -1.93
N GLY A 20 5.11 -12.62 -3.08
CA GLY A 20 3.89 -11.79 -3.21
C GLY A 20 4.05 -10.39 -2.61
N ARG A 21 5.24 -10.02 -2.15
CA ARG A 21 5.47 -8.71 -1.55
C ARG A 21 5.51 -7.62 -2.62
N PRO A 22 4.93 -6.45 -2.34
CA PRO A 22 4.98 -5.34 -3.29
C PRO A 22 6.40 -4.82 -3.45
N ARG A 23 6.78 -4.51 -4.68
CA ARG A 23 8.12 -4.02 -5.01
C ARG A 23 8.11 -2.64 -5.64
N GLU A 24 7.10 -2.35 -6.44
CA GLU A 24 7.01 -1.08 -7.15
C GLU A 24 5.55 -0.70 -7.31
N ILE A 25 5.27 0.57 -7.13
CA ILE A 25 3.93 1.13 -7.30
C ILE A 25 3.94 2.00 -8.56
N THR A 26 2.96 1.80 -9.43
CA THR A 26 2.70 2.71 -10.54
C THR A 26 1.47 3.53 -10.19
N TRP A 27 1.67 4.81 -9.98
CA TRP A 27 0.61 5.75 -9.61
C TRP A 27 0.53 6.82 -10.70
N GLY A 28 -0.49 6.72 -11.52
CA GLY A 28 -0.56 7.57 -12.71
C GLY A 28 0.64 7.30 -13.62
N ASP A 29 1.41 8.34 -13.90
CA ASP A 29 2.59 8.24 -14.74
C ASP A 29 3.88 7.99 -13.95
N GLU A 30 3.78 7.93 -12.64
CA GLU A 30 4.96 7.76 -11.79
C GLU A 30 5.16 6.31 -11.38
N ARG A 31 6.41 5.92 -11.36
CA ARG A 31 6.85 4.64 -10.79
C ARG A 31 7.55 4.91 -9.48
N LEU A 32 7.04 4.32 -8.41
CA LEU A 32 7.60 4.50 -7.08
C LEU A 32 8.17 3.17 -6.62
N PRO A 33 9.49 3.03 -6.59
CA PRO A 33 10.09 1.81 -6.06
C PRO A 33 9.85 1.74 -4.56
N ILE A 34 9.55 0.56 -4.07
CA ILE A 34 9.40 0.33 -2.64
C ILE A 34 10.78 0.03 -2.09
N THR A 35 11.28 0.93 -1.24
CA THR A 35 12.61 0.80 -0.66
C THR A 35 12.61 -0.04 0.60
N ARG A 36 11.46 -0.10 1.28
CA ARG A 36 11.33 -0.86 2.51
C ARG A 36 9.88 -1.24 2.75
N LEU A 37 9.67 -2.47 3.19
CA LEU A 37 8.37 -2.90 3.70
C LEU A 37 8.37 -2.72 5.20
N ALA A 38 7.66 -1.69 5.69
CA ALA A 38 7.69 -1.34 7.11
C ALA A 38 6.79 -2.22 7.95
N ALA A 39 5.61 -2.58 7.43
CA ALA A 39 4.67 -3.42 8.17
C ALA A 39 3.72 -4.13 7.22
N VAL A 40 3.22 -5.28 7.68
CA VAL A 40 2.18 -6.05 6.97
C VAL A 40 1.12 -6.41 8.01
N ARG A 41 -0.13 -6.16 7.67
CA ARG A 41 -1.26 -6.52 8.52
C ARG A 41 -2.31 -7.22 7.68
N ILE A 42 -2.70 -8.40 8.10
CA ILE A 42 -3.77 -9.17 7.45
C ILE A 42 -5.05 -8.93 8.23
N GLU A 43 -6.04 -8.36 7.58
CA GLU A 43 -7.36 -8.19 8.16
C GLU A 43 -8.28 -9.30 7.66
N SER A 44 -8.54 -10.26 8.51
CA SER A 44 -9.39 -11.41 8.21
C SER A 44 -10.72 -11.37 8.97
N ALA A 45 -10.87 -10.42 9.92
CA ALA A 45 -12.08 -10.27 10.71
C ALA A 45 -12.63 -8.84 10.55
N ALA A 46 -13.91 -8.66 10.85
CA ALA A 46 -14.57 -7.35 10.86
C ALA A 46 -14.43 -6.59 9.54
N TYR A 47 -14.58 -7.26 8.43
CA TYR A 47 -14.63 -6.62 7.12
C TYR A 47 -16.04 -6.78 6.52
N PRO A 48 -16.46 -5.82 5.67
CA PRO A 48 -17.74 -5.96 4.96
C PRO A 48 -17.75 -7.19 4.06
N VAL A 49 -18.86 -7.91 4.04
CA VAL A 49 -19.00 -9.12 3.25
C VAL A 49 -18.71 -8.87 1.76
N ILE A 50 -19.04 -7.69 1.29
CA ILE A 50 -18.88 -7.31 -0.13
C ILE A 50 -17.38 -7.17 -0.48
N THR A 51 -16.59 -6.56 0.40
CA THR A 51 -15.17 -6.31 0.11
C THR A 51 -14.28 -7.51 0.40
N GLY A 52 -14.68 -8.36 1.34
CA GLY A 52 -13.90 -9.53 1.69
C GLY A 52 -12.61 -9.22 2.43
N PRO A 53 -11.76 -10.25 2.61
CA PRO A 53 -10.48 -10.08 3.33
C PRO A 53 -9.52 -9.17 2.56
N ARG A 54 -8.67 -8.49 3.32
CA ARG A 54 -7.66 -7.58 2.76
C ARG A 54 -6.37 -7.64 3.56
N THR A 55 -5.27 -7.30 2.89
CA THR A 55 -3.96 -7.17 3.50
C THR A 55 -3.50 -5.73 3.37
N LEU A 56 -3.04 -5.16 4.48
CA LEU A 56 -2.51 -3.81 4.51
C LEU A 56 -0.99 -3.87 4.57
N PHE A 57 -0.35 -3.04 3.75
CA PHE A 57 1.11 -2.92 3.73
C PHE A 57 1.48 -1.48 4.00
N GLU A 58 2.41 -1.27 4.92
CA GLU A 58 3.05 0.03 5.07
C GLU A 58 4.39 -0.05 4.35
N VAL A 59 4.59 0.79 3.37
CA VAL A 59 5.78 0.74 2.52
C VAL A 59 6.44 2.10 2.44
N ASP A 60 7.77 2.09 2.38
CA ASP A 60 8.55 3.29 2.18
C ASP A 60 8.92 3.41 0.70
N THR A 61 8.76 4.62 0.17
CA THR A 61 9.19 4.98 -1.18
C THR A 61 10.08 6.21 -1.07
N PRO A 62 10.80 6.58 -2.15
CA PRO A 62 11.61 7.80 -2.11
C PRO A 62 10.81 9.08 -1.87
N ARG A 63 9.51 9.06 -2.11
CA ARG A 63 8.67 10.25 -1.94
C ARG A 63 7.98 10.29 -0.59
N ALA A 64 7.51 9.14 -0.10
CA ALA A 64 6.70 9.11 1.11
C ALA A 64 6.53 7.68 1.58
N ARG A 65 6.06 7.53 2.83
CA ARG A 65 5.54 6.26 3.32
C ARG A 65 4.08 6.16 2.93
N LEU A 66 3.71 5.05 2.35
CA LEU A 66 2.35 4.82 1.88
C LEU A 66 1.72 3.64 2.60
N SER A 67 0.42 3.74 2.81
CA SER A 67 -0.39 2.61 3.24
C SER A 67 -1.11 2.05 2.02
N LEU A 68 -0.77 0.81 1.67
CA LEU A 68 -1.38 0.08 0.57
C LEU A 68 -2.35 -0.95 1.10
N THR A 69 -3.47 -1.09 0.43
CA THR A 69 -4.43 -2.15 0.73
C THR A 69 -4.60 -3.04 -0.48
N PHE A 70 -4.43 -4.34 -0.28
CA PHE A 70 -4.71 -5.34 -1.30
C PHE A 70 -6.01 -6.06 -0.95
N GLN A 71 -7.01 -5.91 -1.81
CA GLN A 71 -8.29 -6.60 -1.65
C GLN A 71 -8.22 -7.95 -2.35
N HIS A 72 -8.37 -9.02 -1.59
CA HIS A 72 -8.15 -10.38 -2.11
C HIS A 72 -9.18 -10.81 -3.13
N ARG A 73 -10.42 -10.39 -3.00
CA ARG A 73 -11.47 -10.78 -3.94
C ARG A 73 -11.31 -10.14 -5.30
N SER A 74 -11.07 -8.83 -5.32
CA SER A 74 -10.95 -8.08 -6.56
C SER A 74 -9.53 -8.06 -7.10
N ARG A 75 -8.55 -8.43 -6.26
CA ARG A 75 -7.11 -8.35 -6.56
C ARG A 75 -6.69 -6.93 -6.93
N ARG A 76 -7.29 -5.95 -6.26
CA ARG A 76 -7.00 -4.54 -6.48
C ARG A 76 -6.12 -3.99 -5.38
N TRP A 77 -5.20 -3.12 -5.78
CA TRP A 77 -4.36 -2.39 -4.88
C TRP A 77 -4.83 -0.95 -4.80
N THR A 78 -4.94 -0.43 -3.59
CA THR A 78 -5.32 0.96 -3.37
C THR A 78 -4.37 1.60 -2.38
N VAL A 79 -4.12 2.90 -2.57
CA VAL A 79 -3.42 3.73 -1.59
C VAL A 79 -4.47 4.34 -0.69
N THR A 80 -4.39 4.09 0.62
CA THR A 80 -5.37 4.56 1.60
C THR A 80 -4.78 5.52 2.62
N GLY A 81 -3.47 5.66 2.66
CA GLY A 81 -2.82 6.59 3.58
C GLY A 81 -1.48 7.07 3.04
N LEU A 82 -1.09 8.25 3.48
CA LEU A 82 0.13 8.90 3.07
C LEU A 82 0.80 9.54 4.27
N ASP A 83 2.10 9.33 4.40
CA ASP A 83 2.93 9.99 5.40
C ASP A 83 4.20 10.50 4.71
N ASP A 84 4.32 11.80 4.58
CA ASP A 84 5.45 12.44 3.91
C ASP A 84 6.59 12.81 4.86
N GLN A 85 6.49 12.45 6.13
CA GLN A 85 7.52 12.78 7.12
C GLN A 85 8.87 12.10 6.81
N VAL A 86 8.82 10.93 6.21
CA VAL A 86 10.05 10.25 5.76
C VAL A 86 10.83 11.14 4.80
N ARG A 87 10.14 11.82 3.91
CA ARG A 87 10.73 12.76 2.96
C ARG A 87 11.28 13.99 3.66
N ARG A 88 10.57 14.50 4.67
CA ARG A 88 10.99 15.68 5.44
C ARG A 88 12.20 15.41 6.31
N ALA A 89 12.31 14.19 6.81
CA ALA A 89 13.42 13.79 7.67
C ALA A 89 14.73 13.62 6.89
N ALA A 90 14.65 13.49 5.59
CA ALA A 90 15.82 13.36 4.72
C ALA A 90 16.40 14.77 4.29
#